data_f1bf3ae2c0c082635df06c59d9a26142
#
_entry.id   f1bf3ae2c0c082635df06c59d9a26142
#
_cell.length_a   1.000
_cell.length_b   1.000
_cell.length_c   1.000
_cell.angle_alpha   90.00
_cell.angle_beta   90.00
_cell.angle_gamma   90.00
#
_symmetry.space_group_name_H-M   'P 1'
#
loop_
_entity.id
_entity.type
_entity.pdbx_description
1 polymer ?
#
loop_
_entity_poly.entity_id
_entity_poly.type
_entity_poly.pdbx_seq_one_letter_code
_entity_poly.pdbx_strand_id
1 'polypeptide(L)'
;MTEDSWHPICELGAVPEHDLIGVEDDGCELIIVRLDGDRHFVLDGRCTHGKASLAEGFVVGDEIECPKHNGRFDVATGDAIARPVTVGLGTYQCRVRDGKVEIRR
;
A
#
# COMPACT_ATOMS: atom_id res chain seq x y z
N MET A 1 14.31 15.41 -17.13
CA MET A 1 13.41 15.05 -16.12
C MET A 1 11.98 15.21 -16.59
N THR A 2 11.20 14.32 -16.33
CA THR A 2 9.84 14.38 -16.78
C THR A 2 8.91 14.34 -15.60
N GLU A 3 7.78 14.96 -15.74
CA GLU A 3 6.75 14.84 -14.74
C GLU A 3 6.05 13.50 -14.86
N ASP A 4 6.38 12.72 -15.86
CA ASP A 4 5.75 11.43 -16.07
C ASP A 4 6.67 10.33 -15.67
N SER A 5 6.85 10.20 -14.37
CA SER A 5 7.73 9.16 -13.84
C SER A 5 6.94 7.90 -13.48
N TRP A 6 5.91 7.62 -14.25
CA TRP A 6 5.09 6.43 -14.03
C TRP A 6 5.85 5.17 -14.42
N HIS A 7 5.81 4.17 -13.56
CA HIS A 7 6.39 2.89 -13.88
C HIS A 7 5.58 1.77 -13.25
N PRO A 8 5.56 0.60 -13.88
CA PRO A 8 4.76 -0.52 -13.37
C PRO A 8 5.42 -1.16 -12.16
N ILE A 9 4.60 -1.62 -11.22
CA ILE A 9 5.09 -2.31 -10.03
C ILE A 9 4.48 -3.69 -9.89
N CYS A 10 3.37 -3.99 -10.56
CA CYS A 10 2.84 -5.35 -10.59
C CYS A 10 1.82 -5.48 -11.70
N GLU A 11 1.46 -6.72 -12.00
CA GLU A 11 0.39 -7.03 -12.94
C GLU A 11 -0.95 -6.72 -12.30
N LEU A 12 -1.94 -6.38 -13.12
CA LEU A 12 -3.26 -6.04 -12.63
C LEU A 12 -3.88 -7.16 -11.81
N GLY A 13 -3.67 -8.39 -12.14
CA GLY A 13 -4.26 -9.50 -11.41
C GLY A 13 -3.46 -9.99 -10.21
N ALA A 14 -2.35 -9.32 -9.87
CA ALA A 14 -1.45 -9.83 -8.84
C ALA A 14 -2.04 -9.71 -7.43
N VAL A 15 -2.91 -8.73 -7.19
CA VAL A 15 -3.47 -8.50 -5.86
C VAL A 15 -4.92 -8.95 -5.86
N PRO A 16 -5.30 -9.90 -5.01
CA PRO A 16 -6.71 -10.31 -4.91
C PRO A 16 -7.55 -9.16 -4.32
N GLU A 17 -8.85 -9.19 -4.57
CA GLU A 17 -9.74 -8.20 -3.98
C GLU A 17 -9.69 -8.27 -2.47
N HIS A 18 -9.73 -7.11 -1.82
CA HIS A 18 -9.72 -6.97 -0.36
C HIS A 18 -8.49 -7.60 0.26
N ASP A 19 -7.35 -7.46 -0.42
CA ASP A 19 -6.09 -8.04 0.04
C ASP A 19 -4.94 -7.11 -0.34
N LEU A 20 -3.75 -7.50 0.03
CA LEU A 20 -2.55 -6.71 -0.26
C LEU A 20 -1.39 -7.64 -0.58
N ILE A 21 -0.39 -7.08 -1.25
CA ILE A 21 0.89 -7.75 -1.45
C ILE A 21 2.01 -6.78 -1.14
N GLY A 22 3.17 -7.30 -0.78
CA GLY A 22 4.36 -6.50 -0.61
C GLY A 22 5.20 -6.55 -1.87
N VAL A 23 5.80 -5.42 -2.21
CA VAL A 23 6.76 -5.35 -3.31
C VAL A 23 7.93 -4.49 -2.88
N GLU A 24 9.06 -4.69 -3.54
CA GLU A 24 10.20 -3.82 -3.35
C GLU A 24 10.40 -3.05 -4.64
N ASP A 25 10.46 -1.73 -4.54
CA ASP A 25 10.61 -0.88 -5.70
C ASP A 25 11.74 0.10 -5.45
N ASP A 26 12.82 -0.05 -6.22
CA ASP A 26 13.99 0.82 -6.12
C ASP A 26 14.51 0.90 -4.67
N GLY A 27 14.57 -0.26 -4.03
CA GLY A 27 15.06 -0.35 -2.66
C GLY A 27 14.07 0.03 -1.59
N CYS A 28 12.85 0.40 -1.97
CA CYS A 28 11.82 0.79 -1.01
C CYS A 28 10.81 -0.33 -0.86
N GLU A 29 10.47 -0.62 0.37
CA GLU A 29 9.45 -1.63 0.67
C GLU A 29 8.08 -0.96 0.61
N LEU A 30 7.22 -1.45 -0.28
CA LEU A 30 5.88 -0.91 -0.50
C LEU A 30 4.85 -1.99 -0.36
N ILE A 31 3.60 -1.60 -0.11
CA ILE A 31 2.47 -2.52 -0.22
C ILE A 31 1.52 -1.99 -1.28
N ILE A 32 0.88 -2.92 -1.97
CA ILE A 32 -0.17 -2.62 -2.92
C ILE A 32 -1.43 -3.23 -2.37
N VAL A 33 -2.44 -2.42 -2.15
CA VAL A 33 -3.71 -2.84 -1.59
C VAL A 33 -4.77 -2.76 -2.67
N ARG A 34 -5.57 -3.79 -2.81
CA ARG A 34 -6.71 -3.77 -3.71
C ARG A 34 -7.96 -3.89 -2.86
N LEU A 35 -8.87 -2.95 -3.03
CA LEU A 35 -10.17 -3.02 -2.39
C LEU A 35 -11.14 -3.69 -3.36
N ASP A 36 -12.31 -3.13 -3.58
CA ASP A 36 -13.24 -3.73 -4.52
C ASP A 36 -12.92 -3.29 -5.95
N GLY A 37 -13.28 -4.11 -6.90
CA GLY A 37 -13.03 -3.81 -8.31
C GLY A 37 -11.55 -3.62 -8.58
N ASP A 38 -11.21 -2.57 -9.29
CA ASP A 38 -9.83 -2.26 -9.63
C ASP A 38 -9.26 -1.14 -8.79
N ARG A 39 -9.82 -0.87 -7.62
CA ARG A 39 -9.33 0.20 -6.76
C ARG A 39 -8.05 -0.24 -6.05
N HIS A 40 -6.93 0.23 -6.56
CA HIS A 40 -5.62 -0.07 -6.02
C HIS A 40 -5.04 1.13 -5.31
N PHE A 41 -4.30 0.88 -4.24
CA PHE A 41 -3.62 1.91 -3.47
C PHE A 41 -2.22 1.41 -3.16
N VAL A 42 -1.25 2.33 -3.17
CA VAL A 42 0.14 1.97 -2.89
C VAL A 42 0.62 2.84 -1.74
N LEU A 43 1.18 2.18 -0.73
CA LEU A 43 1.63 2.85 0.48
C LEU A 43 2.98 2.28 0.89
N ASP A 44 3.65 2.99 1.80
CA ASP A 44 4.86 2.46 2.41
C ASP A 44 4.54 1.13 3.08
N GLY A 45 5.47 0.20 2.97
CA GLY A 45 5.25 -1.17 3.43
C GLY A 45 5.72 -1.45 4.84
N ARG A 46 6.25 -0.45 5.53
CA ARG A 46 6.77 -0.66 6.88
C ARG A 46 5.97 0.14 7.87
N CYS A 47 5.54 -0.51 8.94
CA CYS A 47 4.73 0.12 9.96
C CYS A 47 5.51 1.26 10.63
N THR A 48 4.85 2.40 10.82
CA THR A 48 5.51 3.57 11.41
C THR A 48 5.75 3.42 12.91
N HIS A 49 5.00 2.56 13.57
CA HIS A 49 5.17 2.35 15.01
C HIS A 49 6.39 1.48 15.32
N GLY A 50 6.67 0.52 14.46
CA GLY A 50 7.80 -0.37 14.64
C GLY A 50 8.37 -0.68 13.28
N LYS A 51 9.03 -1.82 13.17
CA LYS A 51 9.65 -2.19 11.90
C LYS A 51 8.97 -3.39 11.27
N ALA A 52 7.71 -3.62 11.64
CA ALA A 52 6.96 -4.73 11.09
C ALA A 52 6.66 -4.48 9.62
N SER A 53 6.67 -5.55 8.83
CA SER A 53 6.29 -5.48 7.43
C SER A 53 4.77 -5.52 7.34
N LEU A 54 4.20 -4.50 6.71
CA LEU A 54 2.76 -4.45 6.51
C LEU A 54 2.30 -5.45 5.46
N ALA A 55 3.23 -6.00 4.69
CA ALA A 55 2.89 -7.07 3.75
C ALA A 55 2.38 -8.31 4.47
N GLU A 56 2.68 -8.46 5.76
CA GLU A 56 2.20 -9.56 6.57
C GLU A 56 0.96 -9.19 7.37
N GLY A 57 0.44 -8.00 7.17
CA GLY A 57 -0.74 -7.54 7.86
C GLY A 57 -2.02 -7.91 7.12
N PHE A 58 -3.08 -7.19 7.44
CA PHE A 58 -4.42 -7.54 6.97
C PHE A 58 -5.16 -6.33 6.45
N VAL A 59 -6.00 -6.55 5.43
CA VAL A 59 -6.95 -5.54 4.98
C VAL A 59 -8.24 -5.77 5.75
N VAL A 60 -8.72 -4.73 6.43
CA VAL A 60 -9.95 -4.79 7.21
C VAL A 60 -10.81 -3.62 6.75
N GLY A 61 -11.79 -3.89 5.89
CA GLY A 61 -12.58 -2.83 5.29
C GLY A 61 -11.67 -1.93 4.46
N ASP A 62 -11.65 -0.66 4.76
CA ASP A 62 -10.81 0.32 4.07
C ASP A 62 -9.54 0.64 4.84
N GLU A 63 -9.11 -0.26 5.71
CA GLU A 63 -7.95 -0.06 6.57
C GLU A 63 -6.97 -1.20 6.45
N ILE A 64 -5.72 -0.92 6.80
CA ILE A 64 -4.67 -1.94 6.91
C ILE A 64 -4.33 -2.10 8.37
N GLU A 65 -4.31 -3.34 8.84
CA GLU A 65 -3.94 -3.63 10.21
C GLU A 65 -2.53 -4.18 10.26
N CYS A 66 -1.69 -3.57 11.10
CA CYS A 66 -0.32 -4.03 11.32
C CYS A 66 -0.36 -5.34 12.10
N PRO A 67 0.45 -6.35 11.70
CA PRO A 67 0.40 -7.66 12.36
C PRO A 67 0.97 -7.63 13.76
N LYS A 68 1.70 -6.59 14.14
CA LYS A 68 2.37 -6.57 15.45
C LYS A 68 1.51 -5.82 16.42
N HIS A 69 0.91 -5.10 16.68
CA HIS A 69 0.20 -4.44 17.77
C HIS A 69 -1.17 -3.98 17.35
N ASN A 70 -1.62 -4.46 16.16
CA ASN A 70 -2.96 -4.19 15.66
C ASN A 70 -3.24 -2.71 15.39
N GLY A 71 -2.19 -1.91 15.15
CA GLY A 71 -2.38 -0.55 14.72
C GLY A 71 -3.00 -0.53 13.33
N ARG A 72 -3.75 0.52 13.00
CA ARG A 72 -4.45 0.60 11.73
C ARG A 72 -4.18 1.89 11.00
N PHE A 73 -4.19 1.79 9.69
CA PHE A 73 -3.99 2.92 8.78
C PHE A 73 -5.10 2.93 7.76
N ASP A 74 -5.53 4.13 7.37
CA ASP A 74 -6.48 4.30 6.28
C ASP A 74 -5.79 3.98 4.95
N VAL A 75 -6.40 3.14 4.13
CA VAL A 75 -5.79 2.72 2.87
C VAL A 75 -5.64 3.88 1.90
N ALA A 76 -6.64 4.73 1.81
CA ALA A 76 -6.63 5.79 0.80
C ALA A 76 -5.70 6.94 1.19
N THR A 77 -5.60 7.28 2.47
CA THR A 77 -4.86 8.45 2.90
C THR A 77 -3.57 8.12 3.62
N GLY A 78 -3.44 6.89 4.12
CA GLY A 78 -2.29 6.51 4.94
C GLY A 78 -2.38 6.99 6.37
N ASP A 79 -3.46 7.68 6.75
CA ASP A 79 -3.58 8.22 8.09
C ASP A 79 -3.56 7.12 9.14
N ALA A 80 -2.90 7.39 10.26
CA ALA A 80 -2.94 6.49 11.41
C ALA A 80 -4.32 6.59 12.06
N ILE A 81 -4.99 5.45 12.23
CA ILE A 81 -6.36 5.45 12.73
C ILE A 81 -6.43 4.86 14.13
N ALA A 82 -5.74 3.77 14.37
CA ALA A 82 -5.86 3.06 15.64
C ALA A 82 -4.50 2.89 16.28
N ARG A 83 -4.46 3.13 17.59
CA ARG A 83 -3.23 2.96 18.34
C ARG A 83 -2.75 1.52 18.24
N PRO A 84 -1.46 1.29 18.37
CA PRO A 84 -0.45 2.24 18.85
C PRO A 84 0.15 3.12 17.77
N VAL A 85 -0.33 3.07 16.53
CA VAL A 85 0.24 3.92 15.48
C VAL A 85 -0.33 5.33 15.61
N THR A 86 0.57 6.32 15.47
CA THR A 86 0.20 7.73 15.54
C THR A 86 0.72 8.52 14.35
N VAL A 87 1.61 7.92 13.56
CA VAL A 87 2.20 8.54 12.39
C VAL A 87 1.70 7.80 11.16
N GLY A 88 1.21 8.53 10.18
CA GLY A 88 0.67 7.92 8.97
C GLY A 88 1.74 7.35 8.06
N LEU A 89 1.28 6.61 7.08
CA LEU A 89 2.12 6.02 6.04
C LEU A 89 2.19 6.95 4.83
N GLY A 90 3.33 6.96 4.16
CA GLY A 90 3.41 7.62 2.87
C GLY A 90 2.56 6.88 1.85
N THR A 91 1.95 7.64 0.94
CA THR A 91 1.15 7.10 -0.13
C THR A 91 1.73 7.53 -1.46
N TYR A 92 1.42 6.78 -2.51
CA TYR A 92 1.95 7.01 -3.83
C TYR A 92 0.80 7.06 -4.82
N GLN A 93 0.85 8.01 -5.74
CA GLN A 93 -0.13 8.03 -6.82
C GLN A 93 -0.02 6.76 -7.62
N CYS A 94 -1.15 6.13 -7.91
CA CYS A 94 -1.13 4.91 -8.68
C CYS A 94 -2.24 4.93 -9.70
N ARG A 95 -2.05 4.14 -10.77
CA ARG A 95 -3.04 4.01 -11.83
C ARG A 95 -2.92 2.62 -12.43
N VAL A 96 -3.97 2.21 -13.12
CA VAL A 96 -3.96 0.97 -13.90
C VAL A 96 -3.83 1.35 -15.36
N ARG A 97 -2.84 0.79 -16.04
CA ARG A 97 -2.61 1.07 -17.44
C ARG A 97 -1.98 -0.14 -18.11
N ASP A 98 -2.54 -0.53 -19.25
CA ASP A 98 -2.02 -1.64 -20.06
C ASP A 98 -1.88 -2.91 -19.24
N GLY A 99 -2.87 -3.19 -18.39
CA GLY A 99 -2.89 -4.41 -17.58
C GLY A 99 -1.93 -4.42 -16.41
N LYS A 100 -1.39 -3.25 -16.04
CA LYS A 100 -0.43 -3.16 -14.94
C LYS A 100 -0.83 -2.06 -13.97
N VAL A 101 -0.42 -2.25 -12.73
CA VAL A 101 -0.53 -1.21 -11.71
C VAL A 101 0.76 -0.42 -11.74
N GLU A 102 0.65 0.89 -11.95
CA GLU A 102 1.80 1.78 -12.05
C GLU A 102 1.76 2.80 -10.93
N ILE A 103 2.93 3.23 -10.49
CA ILE A 103 3.03 4.33 -9.54
C ILE A 103 3.86 5.45 -10.14
N ARG A 104 3.71 6.61 -9.54
CA ARG A 104 4.46 7.80 -9.91
C ARG A 104 5.38 8.17 -8.75
N ARG A 105 6.67 8.16 -9.03
CA ARG A 105 7.67 8.50 -8.01
C ARG A 105 8.69 9.45 -8.56
#